data_7142fae8f1670e6c56e4408c8cda53db
#
_entry.id   7142fae8f1670e6c56e4408c8cda53db
#
_cell.length_a   1.000
_cell.length_b   1.000
_cell.length_c   1.000
_cell.angle_alpha   90.00
_cell.angle_beta   90.00
_cell.angle_gamma   90.00
#
_symmetry.space_group_name_H-M   'P 1'
#
loop_
_entity.id
_entity.type
_entity.pdbx_description
1 polymer ?
#
loop_
_entity_poly.entity_id
_entity_poly.type
_entity_poly.pdbx_seq_one_letter_code
_entity_poly.pdbx_strand_id
1 'polypeptide(L)'
;MFDRDAWLEVAHNVLSHPLRTTLTGVSVALGIFILVVMQGLGYGLQHGVEGQFADDAVNSIWVEGGRTQIAYRGNQSNRPVRLTNADLPGIASQADTIPDFSRRIRLWGAEIVWENPEGENKGGGYGVRGVDPAHIELERSVLLSGRYINERDVSDSRKVAVVGPNIVQDLFGKTDPVGTFIRINAVLFQVVGTFEDPGSRWENRVAYIPFSTAQQLYRTEGWVDQILYSTGDMETEATVAQSGRMLSWLKDVKAVHPDDSRGVRVDNNNEDYAMYDSIFGGIRLFIWGIGLMTLLAGAVGVANILAIGVKERTKEIGVRKALGATNGSIVSLVVMESTVLMLVSGSMGLMLAVGLLSVVAPMANHEYFQNPQVDHRIALFALGVLVLTGLASGLGPALRAVAIRPVEALRDE
;
A
#
# COMPACT_ATOMS: atom_id res chain seq x y z
N MET A 1 -23.39 -28.43 28.62
CA MET A 1 -22.81 -27.13 28.76
C MET A 1 -23.47 -26.07 27.86
N PHE A 2 -24.29 -26.48 26.89
CA PHE A 2 -25.11 -25.56 26.07
C PHE A 2 -26.57 -25.95 26.28
N ASP A 3 -27.09 -25.60 27.48
CA ASP A 3 -28.49 -25.82 27.80
C ASP A 3 -29.31 -24.72 27.14
N ARG A 4 -30.35 -25.09 26.40
CA ARG A 4 -31.28 -24.17 25.71
C ARG A 4 -31.87 -23.14 26.66
N ASP A 5 -32.05 -23.55 27.93
CA ASP A 5 -32.60 -22.70 28.98
C ASP A 5 -31.63 -21.54 29.36
N ALA A 6 -30.31 -21.81 29.37
CA ALA A 6 -29.29 -20.75 29.60
C ALA A 6 -29.32 -19.67 28.53
N TRP A 7 -29.51 -20.04 27.26
CA TRP A 7 -29.60 -19.05 26.17
C TRP A 7 -30.87 -18.20 26.23
N LEU A 8 -32.00 -18.82 26.57
CA LEU A 8 -33.26 -18.09 26.77
C LEU A 8 -33.18 -17.13 27.95
N GLU A 9 -32.49 -17.53 29.01
CA GLU A 9 -32.24 -16.68 30.17
C GLU A 9 -31.36 -15.47 29.83
N VAL A 10 -30.27 -15.68 29.13
CA VAL A 10 -29.40 -14.59 28.66
C VAL A 10 -30.19 -13.62 27.75
N ALA A 11 -30.97 -14.12 26.83
CA ALA A 11 -31.83 -13.28 25.97
C ALA A 11 -32.83 -12.46 26.76
N HIS A 12 -33.50 -13.09 27.74
CA HIS A 12 -34.47 -12.41 28.63
C HIS A 12 -33.79 -11.31 29.44
N ASN A 13 -32.60 -11.58 29.99
CA ASN A 13 -31.85 -10.67 30.80
C ASN A 13 -31.36 -9.43 30.02
N VAL A 14 -30.87 -9.64 28.79
CA VAL A 14 -30.45 -8.56 27.88
C VAL A 14 -31.63 -7.65 27.51
N LEU A 15 -32.82 -8.21 27.35
CA LEU A 15 -34.04 -7.48 26.98
C LEU A 15 -34.75 -6.81 28.15
N SER A 16 -34.47 -7.17 29.42
CA SER A 16 -35.14 -6.61 30.61
C SER A 16 -34.79 -5.12 30.86
N HIS A 17 -33.64 -4.65 30.41
CA HIS A 17 -33.21 -3.25 30.57
C HIS A 17 -32.74 -2.64 29.22
N PRO A 18 -33.67 -2.44 28.26
CA PRO A 18 -33.34 -2.14 26.87
C PRO A 18 -32.49 -0.87 26.70
N LEU A 19 -32.80 0.20 27.39
CA LEU A 19 -32.06 1.46 27.25
C LEU A 19 -30.59 1.36 27.69
N ARG A 20 -30.33 0.64 28.78
CA ARG A 20 -28.98 0.45 29.33
C ARG A 20 -28.16 -0.47 28.43
N THR A 21 -28.77 -1.57 28.00
CA THR A 21 -28.13 -2.56 27.11
C THR A 21 -27.83 -1.95 25.74
N THR A 22 -28.74 -1.19 25.16
CA THR A 22 -28.52 -0.53 23.87
C THR A 22 -27.42 0.53 23.93
N LEU A 23 -27.38 1.38 24.95
CA LEU A 23 -26.32 2.39 25.09
C LEU A 23 -24.93 1.75 25.19
N THR A 24 -24.82 0.66 25.95
CA THR A 24 -23.53 -0.04 26.04
C THR A 24 -23.20 -0.80 24.76
N GLY A 25 -24.20 -1.44 24.17
CA GLY A 25 -24.05 -2.12 22.89
C GLY A 25 -23.59 -1.15 21.78
N VAL A 26 -24.17 0.06 21.74
CA VAL A 26 -23.75 1.11 20.80
C VAL A 26 -22.29 1.54 21.04
N SER A 27 -21.86 1.65 22.31
CA SER A 27 -20.47 2.01 22.61
C SER A 27 -19.48 0.94 22.11
N VAL A 28 -19.78 -0.34 22.29
CA VAL A 28 -18.98 -1.46 21.78
C VAL A 28 -19.03 -1.48 20.25
N ALA A 29 -20.21 -1.37 19.66
CA ALA A 29 -20.39 -1.34 18.22
C ALA A 29 -19.61 -0.20 17.56
N LEU A 30 -19.64 0.99 18.16
CA LEU A 30 -18.89 2.15 17.69
C LEU A 30 -17.36 1.92 17.78
N GLY A 31 -16.89 1.26 18.85
CA GLY A 31 -15.48 0.93 18.99
C GLY A 31 -14.97 0.01 17.87
N ILE A 32 -15.71 -1.07 17.56
CA ILE A 32 -15.39 -1.97 16.44
C ILE A 32 -15.57 -1.26 15.08
N PHE A 33 -16.61 -0.47 14.94
CA PHE A 33 -16.85 0.30 13.71
C PHE A 33 -15.67 1.21 13.38
N ILE A 34 -15.23 2.02 14.34
CA ILE A 34 -14.09 2.94 14.17
C ILE A 34 -12.82 2.14 13.83
N LEU A 35 -12.53 1.06 14.58
CA LEU A 35 -11.35 0.23 14.34
C LEU A 35 -11.34 -0.33 12.91
N VAL A 36 -12.46 -0.93 12.48
CA VAL A 36 -12.55 -1.60 11.19
C VAL A 36 -12.53 -0.58 10.03
N VAL A 37 -13.21 0.56 10.18
CA VAL A 37 -13.17 1.63 9.18
C VAL A 37 -11.76 2.21 9.04
N MET A 38 -11.10 2.50 10.15
CA MET A 38 -9.73 3.02 10.13
C MET A 38 -8.74 2.02 9.50
N GLN A 39 -8.90 0.73 9.80
CA GLN A 39 -8.07 -0.31 9.17
C GLN A 39 -8.34 -0.43 7.67
N GLY A 40 -9.61 -0.39 7.25
CA GLY A 40 -9.97 -0.45 5.83
C GLY A 40 -9.48 0.76 5.03
N LEU A 41 -9.55 1.96 5.62
CA LEU A 41 -9.00 3.18 5.01
C LEU A 41 -7.46 3.13 4.96
N GLY A 42 -6.82 2.68 6.04
CA GLY A 42 -5.37 2.47 6.09
C GLY A 42 -4.89 1.46 5.04
N TYR A 43 -5.62 0.38 4.85
CA TYR A 43 -5.36 -0.62 3.82
C TYR A 43 -5.49 -0.02 2.40
N GLY A 44 -6.55 0.77 2.15
CA GLY A 44 -6.74 1.43 0.86
C GLY A 44 -5.62 2.44 0.54
N LEU A 45 -5.15 3.19 1.53
CA LEU A 45 -4.02 4.10 1.39
C LEU A 45 -2.70 3.34 1.14
N GLN A 46 -2.43 2.28 1.91
CA GLN A 46 -1.25 1.45 1.74
C GLN A 46 -1.20 0.86 0.33
N HIS A 47 -2.30 0.26 -0.15
CA HIS A 47 -2.37 -0.32 -1.50
C HIS A 47 -2.22 0.73 -2.61
N GLY A 48 -2.77 1.93 -2.43
CA GLY A 48 -2.58 3.02 -3.37
C GLY A 48 -1.12 3.46 -3.49
N VAL A 49 -0.41 3.52 -2.36
CA VAL A 49 1.02 3.85 -2.32
C VAL A 49 1.87 2.68 -2.83
N GLU A 50 1.61 1.46 -2.38
CA GLU A 50 2.30 0.25 -2.87
C GLU A 50 2.13 0.08 -4.38
N GLY A 51 0.95 0.44 -4.93
CA GLY A 51 0.69 0.44 -6.36
C GLY A 51 1.66 1.33 -7.15
N GLN A 52 2.13 2.45 -6.58
CA GLN A 52 3.12 3.31 -7.22
C GLN A 52 4.53 2.73 -7.22
N PHE A 53 4.85 1.90 -6.20
CA PHE A 53 6.11 1.13 -6.19
C PHE A 53 6.01 -0.17 -6.99
N ALA A 54 4.80 -0.60 -7.39
CA ALA A 54 4.63 -1.77 -8.24
C ALA A 54 5.12 -1.50 -9.67
N ASP A 55 5.17 -0.22 -10.07
CA ASP A 55 5.62 0.21 -11.40
C ASP A 55 7.11 0.02 -11.59
N ASP A 56 7.91 0.32 -10.56
CA ASP A 56 9.35 0.19 -10.59
C ASP A 56 9.80 -1.06 -9.83
N ALA A 57 10.92 -1.64 -10.24
CA ALA A 57 11.54 -2.67 -9.43
C ALA A 57 11.95 -2.06 -8.08
N VAL A 58 11.33 -2.54 -6.98
CA VAL A 58 11.64 -2.10 -5.60
C VAL A 58 13.15 -2.20 -5.33
N ASN A 59 13.79 -3.22 -5.90
CA ASN A 59 15.23 -3.48 -5.80
C ASN A 59 16.04 -2.74 -6.87
N SER A 60 15.75 -1.47 -7.15
CA SER A 60 16.47 -0.67 -8.14
C SER A 60 17.03 0.62 -7.55
N ILE A 61 18.14 1.07 -8.14
CA ILE A 61 18.76 2.36 -7.89
C ILE A 61 18.78 3.16 -9.18
N TRP A 62 18.40 4.42 -9.08
CA TRP A 62 18.29 5.35 -10.18
C TRP A 62 19.26 6.50 -9.99
N VAL A 63 20.09 6.74 -10.98
CA VAL A 63 21.14 7.76 -10.95
C VAL A 63 20.86 8.79 -12.02
N GLU A 64 20.76 10.04 -11.64
CA GLU A 64 20.55 11.14 -12.59
C GLU A 64 21.35 12.40 -12.25
N GLY A 65 21.69 13.16 -13.29
CA GLY A 65 22.25 14.48 -13.16
C GLY A 65 21.17 15.56 -13.11
N GLY A 66 21.39 16.59 -12.31
CA GLY A 66 20.47 17.70 -12.16
C GLY A 66 21.11 19.06 -12.42
N ARG A 67 20.74 20.07 -11.65
CA ARG A 67 21.33 21.41 -11.66
C ARG A 67 21.87 21.77 -10.28
N THR A 68 23.15 22.18 -10.23
CA THR A 68 23.78 22.56 -8.97
C THR A 68 23.14 23.79 -8.35
N GLN A 69 23.03 23.79 -7.02
CA GLN A 69 22.57 24.95 -6.25
C GLN A 69 23.75 25.74 -5.66
N ILE A 70 24.84 25.07 -5.39
CA ILE A 70 25.99 25.61 -4.70
C ILE A 70 27.18 25.70 -5.67
N ALA A 71 27.84 26.85 -5.69
CA ALA A 71 29.08 27.02 -6.45
C ALA A 71 30.23 26.23 -5.79
N TYR A 72 30.99 25.47 -6.57
CA TYR A 72 32.02 24.58 -6.03
C TYR A 72 33.18 24.35 -7.00
N ARG A 73 34.42 24.33 -6.48
CA ARG A 73 35.66 24.10 -7.26
C ARG A 73 35.75 24.94 -8.53
N GLY A 74 35.39 26.22 -8.45
CA GLY A 74 35.42 27.16 -9.58
C GLY A 74 34.22 27.09 -10.52
N ASN A 75 33.29 26.15 -10.31
CA ASN A 75 32.05 26.07 -11.07
C ASN A 75 30.95 26.95 -10.45
N GLN A 76 30.16 27.59 -11.30
CA GLN A 76 29.00 28.38 -10.87
C GLN A 76 27.84 27.53 -10.40
N SER A 77 26.96 28.08 -9.55
CA SER A 77 25.65 27.51 -9.25
C SER A 77 24.77 27.47 -10.50
N ASN A 78 23.70 26.66 -10.45
CA ASN A 78 22.76 26.41 -11.55
C ASN A 78 23.40 25.77 -12.82
N ARG A 79 24.59 25.18 -12.69
CA ARG A 79 25.23 24.41 -13.74
C ARG A 79 24.52 23.08 -13.96
N PRO A 80 24.18 22.69 -15.21
CA PRO A 80 23.66 21.35 -15.47
C PRO A 80 24.79 20.32 -15.24
N VAL A 81 24.50 19.30 -14.47
CA VAL A 81 25.36 18.12 -14.31
C VAL A 81 24.81 17.05 -15.24
N ARG A 82 25.64 16.52 -16.10
CA ARG A 82 25.24 15.52 -17.08
C ARG A 82 26.03 14.24 -16.86
N LEU A 83 25.31 13.12 -16.89
CA LEU A 83 25.93 11.81 -16.99
C LEU A 83 26.30 11.54 -18.43
N THR A 84 27.35 10.76 -18.63
CA THR A 84 27.85 10.39 -19.97
C THR A 84 28.23 8.91 -19.98
N ASN A 85 28.42 8.34 -21.17
CA ASN A 85 28.92 6.97 -21.30
C ASN A 85 30.28 6.75 -20.59
N ALA A 86 31.09 7.79 -20.42
CA ALA A 86 32.36 7.71 -19.71
C ALA A 86 32.21 7.51 -18.18
N ASP A 87 31.05 7.81 -17.62
CA ASP A 87 30.78 7.62 -16.20
C ASP A 87 30.41 6.17 -15.84
N LEU A 88 29.97 5.38 -16.82
CA LEU A 88 29.48 4.03 -16.62
C LEU A 88 30.46 3.07 -15.92
N PRO A 89 31.75 3.02 -16.29
CA PRO A 89 32.69 2.15 -15.59
C PRO A 89 32.87 2.55 -14.12
N GLY A 90 32.85 3.84 -13.84
CA GLY A 90 32.95 4.38 -12.49
C GLY A 90 31.70 4.04 -11.67
N ILE A 91 30.49 4.21 -12.22
CA ILE A 91 29.22 3.81 -11.61
C ILE A 91 29.24 2.32 -11.31
N ALA A 92 29.62 1.50 -12.28
CA ALA A 92 29.72 0.04 -12.10
C ALA A 92 30.70 -0.34 -10.99
N SER A 93 31.79 0.42 -10.81
CA SER A 93 32.77 0.15 -9.74
C SER A 93 32.28 0.49 -8.33
N GLN A 94 31.24 1.32 -8.20
CA GLN A 94 30.63 1.67 -6.91
C GLN A 94 29.49 0.73 -6.54
N ALA A 95 28.99 -0.03 -7.48
CA ALA A 95 27.93 -1.01 -7.27
C ALA A 95 28.51 -2.37 -6.90
N ASP A 96 28.01 -2.98 -5.82
CA ASP A 96 28.47 -4.30 -5.37
C ASP A 96 27.95 -5.41 -6.31
N THR A 97 26.76 -5.19 -6.89
CA THR A 97 26.14 -6.09 -7.88
C THR A 97 25.31 -5.27 -8.85
N ILE A 98 25.33 -5.61 -10.13
CA ILE A 98 24.49 -5.03 -11.18
C ILE A 98 23.93 -6.17 -12.03
N PRO A 99 22.87 -6.87 -11.56
CA PRO A 99 22.27 -7.95 -12.36
C PRO A 99 21.65 -7.42 -13.65
N ASP A 100 20.90 -6.32 -13.55
CA ASP A 100 20.23 -5.66 -14.67
C ASP A 100 20.59 -4.19 -14.68
N PHE A 101 20.81 -3.66 -15.90
CA PHE A 101 21.27 -2.31 -16.10
C PHE A 101 20.61 -1.70 -17.32
N SER A 102 20.13 -0.47 -17.21
CA SER A 102 19.60 0.30 -18.33
C SER A 102 20.03 1.76 -18.27
N ARG A 103 20.47 2.27 -19.41
CA ARG A 103 20.61 3.71 -19.65
C ARG A 103 19.28 4.24 -20.18
N ARG A 104 18.97 5.47 -19.84
CA ARG A 104 17.77 6.12 -20.32
C ARG A 104 18.06 7.54 -20.85
N ILE A 105 17.53 7.82 -22.03
CA ILE A 105 17.43 9.16 -22.61
C ILE A 105 15.95 9.52 -22.65
N ARG A 106 15.59 10.69 -22.18
CA ARG A 106 14.21 11.20 -22.15
C ARG A 106 13.99 12.29 -23.19
N LEU A 107 13.05 12.10 -24.07
CA LEU A 107 12.60 13.09 -25.04
C LEU A 107 11.14 13.45 -24.71
N TRP A 108 10.94 14.66 -24.23
CA TRP A 108 9.62 15.15 -23.87
C TRP A 108 8.97 15.85 -25.04
N GLY A 109 7.65 15.61 -25.23
CA GLY A 109 6.88 16.29 -26.27
C GLY A 109 7.34 15.96 -27.69
N ALA A 110 7.90 14.77 -27.90
CA ALA A 110 8.22 14.31 -29.24
C ALA A 110 6.94 14.12 -30.05
N GLU A 111 6.93 14.60 -31.28
CA GLU A 111 5.81 14.38 -32.19
C GLU A 111 5.89 12.94 -32.72
N ILE A 112 4.84 12.15 -32.44
CA ILE A 112 4.66 10.80 -33.01
C ILE A 112 3.50 10.87 -33.99
N VAL A 113 3.74 10.49 -35.24
CA VAL A 113 2.73 10.48 -36.32
C VAL A 113 2.68 9.05 -36.90
N TRP A 114 1.49 8.52 -36.99
CA TRP A 114 1.20 7.35 -37.81
C TRP A 114 0.60 7.79 -39.15
N GLU A 115 1.28 7.43 -40.21
CA GLU A 115 0.78 7.65 -41.59
C GLU A 115 -0.20 6.52 -41.93
N ASN A 116 -1.49 6.80 -41.75
CA ASN A 116 -2.53 5.82 -42.02
C ASN A 116 -2.67 5.55 -43.52
N PRO A 117 -2.43 4.32 -44.00
CA PRO A 117 -2.57 4.02 -45.44
C PRO A 117 -3.99 4.15 -45.98
N GLU A 118 -4.99 4.08 -45.09
CA GLU A 118 -6.42 4.08 -45.47
C GLU A 118 -7.19 5.34 -45.05
N GLY A 119 -6.52 6.34 -44.50
CA GLY A 119 -7.20 7.52 -43.94
C GLY A 119 -6.29 8.69 -43.62
N GLU A 120 -6.77 9.57 -42.74
CA GLU A 120 -5.98 10.72 -42.28
C GLU A 120 -4.85 10.30 -41.36
N ASN A 121 -3.71 10.97 -41.51
CA ASN A 121 -2.59 10.81 -40.59
C ASN A 121 -2.99 11.24 -39.19
N LYS A 122 -2.62 10.44 -38.19
CA LYS A 122 -2.86 10.75 -36.79
C LYS A 122 -1.53 10.99 -36.09
N GLY A 123 -1.48 12.05 -35.30
CA GLY A 123 -0.27 12.42 -34.58
C GLY A 123 -0.55 13.14 -33.27
N GLY A 124 0.46 13.14 -32.38
CA GLY A 124 0.37 13.84 -31.11
C GLY A 124 1.72 13.97 -30.43
N GLY A 125 1.76 14.74 -29.36
CA GLY A 125 2.91 14.88 -28.51
C GLY A 125 2.95 13.79 -27.43
N TYR A 126 4.02 12.99 -27.41
CA TYR A 126 4.21 11.87 -26.49
C TYR A 126 5.61 11.90 -25.88
N GLY A 127 5.81 11.14 -24.81
CA GLY A 127 7.15 10.83 -24.32
C GLY A 127 7.85 9.83 -25.25
N VAL A 128 9.14 10.02 -25.47
CA VAL A 128 9.97 8.98 -26.11
C VAL A 128 11.18 8.73 -25.20
N ARG A 129 11.49 7.48 -24.98
CA ARG A 129 12.64 7.07 -24.17
C ARG A 129 13.54 6.14 -24.96
N GLY A 130 14.82 6.52 -25.01
CA GLY A 130 15.87 5.63 -25.47
C GLY A 130 16.31 4.74 -24.31
N VAL A 131 16.20 3.42 -24.43
CA VAL A 131 16.41 2.47 -23.34
C VAL A 131 17.21 1.24 -23.77
N ASP A 132 17.83 0.57 -22.80
CA ASP A 132 18.45 -0.74 -23.00
C ASP A 132 17.44 -1.89 -22.76
N PRO A 133 17.74 -3.13 -23.16
CA PRO A 133 16.78 -4.25 -23.06
C PRO A 133 16.30 -4.55 -21.65
N ALA A 134 17.16 -4.44 -20.63
CA ALA A 134 16.79 -4.70 -19.23
C ALA A 134 15.79 -3.68 -18.66
N HIS A 135 15.48 -2.62 -19.41
CA HIS A 135 14.57 -1.57 -18.93
C HIS A 135 13.14 -2.10 -18.63
N ILE A 136 12.69 -3.09 -19.37
CA ILE A 136 11.36 -3.69 -19.15
C ILE A 136 11.25 -4.32 -17.75
N GLU A 137 12.32 -4.96 -17.28
CA GLU A 137 12.36 -5.58 -15.95
C GLU A 137 12.48 -4.53 -14.84
N LEU A 138 13.26 -3.46 -15.08
CA LEU A 138 13.48 -2.37 -14.13
C LEU A 138 12.23 -1.49 -13.94
N GLU A 139 11.43 -1.31 -14.98
CA GLU A 139 10.13 -0.59 -14.93
C GLU A 139 8.95 -1.56 -14.74
N ARG A 140 9.20 -2.87 -14.64
CA ARG A 140 8.14 -3.89 -14.53
C ARG A 140 7.03 -3.78 -15.57
N SER A 141 7.35 -3.24 -16.73
CA SER A 141 6.41 -3.13 -17.82
C SER A 141 6.06 -4.50 -18.39
N VAL A 142 4.81 -4.68 -18.79
CA VAL A 142 4.30 -5.95 -19.33
C VAL A 142 4.21 -5.85 -20.85
N LEU A 143 4.84 -6.79 -21.57
CA LEU A 143 4.70 -6.88 -23.02
C LEU A 143 3.30 -7.42 -23.38
N LEU A 144 2.54 -6.65 -24.17
CA LEU A 144 1.19 -7.03 -24.60
C LEU A 144 1.20 -7.78 -25.95
N SER A 145 1.99 -7.29 -26.91
CA SER A 145 2.05 -7.85 -28.28
C SER A 145 3.41 -7.62 -28.90
N GLY A 146 3.81 -8.52 -29.80
CA GLY A 146 5.07 -8.41 -30.52
C GLY A 146 6.29 -8.78 -29.66
N ARG A 147 7.34 -7.98 -29.70
CA ARG A 147 8.56 -8.14 -28.91
C ARG A 147 9.06 -6.82 -28.33
N TYR A 148 9.85 -6.91 -27.29
CA TYR A 148 10.57 -5.77 -26.72
C TYR A 148 11.88 -5.48 -27.46
N ILE A 149 12.54 -4.38 -27.11
CA ILE A 149 13.89 -4.02 -27.56
C ILE A 149 14.87 -5.10 -27.10
N ASN A 150 15.78 -5.50 -27.98
CA ASN A 150 16.79 -6.51 -27.68
C ASN A 150 18.21 -5.98 -27.92
N GLU A 151 19.23 -6.77 -27.56
CA GLU A 151 20.64 -6.40 -27.68
C GLU A 151 21.04 -6.03 -29.13
N ARG A 152 20.47 -6.73 -30.14
CA ARG A 152 20.74 -6.40 -31.54
C ARG A 152 20.15 -5.07 -31.98
N ASP A 153 19.01 -4.68 -31.42
CA ASP A 153 18.42 -3.37 -31.72
C ASP A 153 19.32 -2.25 -31.19
N VAL A 154 19.93 -2.46 -30.03
CA VAL A 154 20.87 -1.51 -29.43
C VAL A 154 22.22 -1.53 -30.16
N SER A 155 22.82 -2.71 -30.41
CA SER A 155 24.14 -2.79 -31.07
C SER A 155 24.12 -2.24 -32.48
N ASP A 156 23.07 -2.51 -33.24
CA ASP A 156 22.90 -2.09 -34.64
C ASP A 156 22.26 -0.71 -34.77
N SER A 157 21.86 -0.08 -33.63
CA SER A 157 21.11 1.19 -33.60
C SER A 157 19.87 1.18 -34.51
N ARG A 158 19.09 0.09 -34.40
CA ARG A 158 17.89 -0.13 -35.23
C ARG A 158 16.81 0.91 -34.94
N LYS A 159 16.10 1.31 -35.98
CA LYS A 159 14.95 2.21 -35.87
C LYS A 159 13.68 1.42 -35.60
N VAL A 160 13.57 0.89 -34.40
CA VAL A 160 12.40 0.14 -33.90
C VAL A 160 11.81 0.84 -32.69
N ALA A 161 10.51 0.66 -32.48
CA ALA A 161 9.79 1.25 -31.35
C ALA A 161 8.85 0.23 -30.69
N VAL A 162 8.69 0.35 -29.38
CA VAL A 162 7.67 -0.35 -28.59
C VAL A 162 6.78 0.73 -27.99
N VAL A 163 5.45 0.65 -28.23
CA VAL A 163 4.53 1.75 -27.93
C VAL A 163 3.58 1.40 -26.79
N GLY A 164 3.32 2.39 -25.94
CA GLY A 164 2.38 2.28 -24.83
C GLY A 164 0.92 2.34 -25.27
N PRO A 165 -0.04 1.88 -24.43
CA PRO A 165 -1.44 1.71 -24.78
C PRO A 165 -2.14 3.00 -25.18
N ASN A 166 -1.79 4.14 -24.58
CA ASN A 166 -2.41 5.41 -24.96
C ASN A 166 -2.01 5.83 -26.39
N ILE A 167 -0.77 5.55 -26.80
CA ILE A 167 -0.31 5.79 -28.18
C ILE A 167 -1.08 4.86 -29.14
N VAL A 168 -1.25 3.59 -28.75
CA VAL A 168 -2.03 2.63 -29.54
C VAL A 168 -3.48 3.09 -29.71
N GLN A 169 -4.11 3.49 -28.63
CA GLN A 169 -5.49 3.96 -28.64
C GLN A 169 -5.68 5.22 -29.49
N ASP A 170 -4.81 6.21 -29.27
CA ASP A 170 -4.94 7.54 -29.92
C ASP A 170 -4.62 7.48 -31.41
N LEU A 171 -3.58 6.76 -31.82
CA LEU A 171 -3.11 6.73 -33.20
C LEU A 171 -3.73 5.60 -34.01
N PHE A 172 -3.75 4.39 -33.48
CA PHE A 172 -4.13 3.19 -34.22
C PHE A 172 -5.59 2.76 -33.99
N GLY A 173 -6.17 3.11 -32.82
CA GLY A 173 -7.53 2.70 -32.47
C GLY A 173 -7.68 1.19 -32.38
N LYS A 174 -8.28 0.56 -33.40
CA LYS A 174 -8.48 -0.90 -33.47
C LYS A 174 -7.46 -1.62 -34.35
N THR A 175 -6.59 -0.89 -35.04
CA THR A 175 -5.57 -1.46 -35.93
C THR A 175 -4.40 -1.98 -35.12
N ASP A 176 -3.90 -3.16 -35.45
CA ASP A 176 -2.69 -3.70 -34.81
C ASP A 176 -1.48 -2.83 -35.20
N PRO A 177 -0.79 -2.20 -34.22
CA PRO A 177 0.37 -1.37 -34.50
C PRO A 177 1.62 -2.18 -34.87
N VAL A 178 1.72 -3.46 -34.50
CA VAL A 178 2.93 -4.27 -34.70
C VAL A 178 3.19 -4.49 -36.19
N GLY A 179 4.42 -4.20 -36.62
CA GLY A 179 4.83 -4.27 -38.01
C GLY A 179 4.62 -2.99 -38.81
N THR A 180 3.80 -2.06 -38.33
CA THR A 180 3.58 -0.76 -38.97
C THR A 180 4.72 0.23 -38.71
N PHE A 181 4.69 1.37 -39.35
CA PHE A 181 5.68 2.44 -39.18
C PHE A 181 5.08 3.67 -38.56
N ILE A 182 5.80 4.26 -37.61
CA ILE A 182 5.50 5.58 -37.03
C ILE A 182 6.68 6.52 -37.29
N ARG A 183 6.39 7.80 -37.41
CA ARG A 183 7.41 8.86 -37.49
C ARG A 183 7.54 9.54 -36.13
N ILE A 184 8.71 9.41 -35.53
CA ILE A 184 9.06 10.10 -34.29
C ILE A 184 9.90 11.32 -34.67
N ASN A 185 9.37 12.51 -34.46
CA ASN A 185 9.90 13.77 -34.99
C ASN A 185 10.32 13.66 -36.47
N ALA A 186 10.95 13.58 -37.22
CA ALA A 186 11.18 13.42 -38.64
C ALA A 186 11.76 12.01 -39.01
N VAL A 187 11.91 11.08 -38.05
CA VAL A 187 12.55 9.77 -38.30
C VAL A 187 11.53 8.66 -38.24
N LEU A 188 11.60 7.76 -39.22
CA LEU A 188 10.71 6.58 -39.33
C LEU A 188 11.21 5.45 -38.47
N PHE A 189 10.29 4.87 -37.66
CA PHE A 189 10.53 3.72 -36.78
C PHE A 189 9.51 2.62 -37.08
N GLN A 190 9.92 1.37 -37.09
CA GLN A 190 9.02 0.24 -37.14
C GLN A 190 8.52 -0.11 -35.75
N VAL A 191 7.21 -0.23 -35.57
CA VAL A 191 6.63 -0.72 -34.31
C VAL A 191 6.87 -2.23 -34.23
N VAL A 192 7.58 -2.70 -33.21
CA VAL A 192 7.93 -4.11 -33.03
C VAL A 192 7.18 -4.75 -31.87
N GLY A 193 6.52 -3.95 -31.04
CA GLY A 193 5.71 -4.44 -29.94
C GLY A 193 4.92 -3.35 -29.25
N THR A 194 4.06 -3.78 -28.35
CA THR A 194 3.28 -2.92 -27.48
C THR A 194 3.49 -3.37 -26.03
N PHE A 195 3.49 -2.45 -25.11
CA PHE A 195 3.63 -2.73 -23.69
C PHE A 195 2.54 -2.04 -22.89
N GLU A 196 2.39 -2.42 -21.64
CA GLU A 196 1.59 -1.72 -20.63
C GLU A 196 2.41 -1.59 -19.36
N ASP A 197 2.27 -0.45 -18.71
CA ASP A 197 2.75 -0.24 -17.36
C ASP A 197 1.51 -0.15 -16.46
N PRO A 198 1.25 -1.19 -15.63
CA PRO A 198 0.00 -1.29 -14.87
C PRO A 198 -0.20 -0.18 -13.85
N GLY A 199 0.86 0.44 -13.38
CA GLY A 199 0.81 1.43 -12.32
C GLY A 199 0.99 2.87 -12.81
N SER A 200 1.71 3.11 -13.92
CA SER A 200 2.03 4.45 -14.37
C SER A 200 1.21 4.91 -15.58
N ARG A 201 0.31 5.87 -15.36
CA ARG A 201 -0.41 6.52 -16.47
C ARG A 201 0.51 7.30 -17.40
N TRP A 202 1.65 7.78 -16.88
CA TRP A 202 2.63 8.54 -17.68
C TRP A 202 3.43 7.63 -18.57
N GLU A 203 3.87 6.46 -18.11
CA GLU A 203 4.57 5.46 -18.90
C GLU A 203 3.68 4.94 -20.03
N ASN A 204 2.39 4.79 -19.81
CA ASN A 204 1.43 4.37 -20.82
C ASN A 204 1.29 5.36 -21.98
N ARG A 205 1.87 6.58 -21.89
CA ARG A 205 1.96 7.60 -22.95
C ARG A 205 3.36 7.71 -23.56
N VAL A 206 4.18 6.69 -23.44
CA VAL A 206 5.58 6.69 -23.89
C VAL A 206 5.79 5.68 -25.02
N ALA A 207 6.71 6.00 -25.93
CA ALA A 207 7.30 5.04 -26.86
C ALA A 207 8.75 4.77 -26.48
N TYR A 208 9.14 3.51 -26.37
CA TYR A 208 10.53 3.07 -26.16
C TYR A 208 11.21 2.83 -27.50
N ILE A 209 12.45 3.33 -27.63
CA ILE A 209 13.34 3.09 -28.77
C ILE A 209 14.70 2.64 -28.23
N PRO A 210 15.56 1.97 -29.02
CA PRO A 210 16.88 1.56 -28.56
C PRO A 210 17.73 2.75 -28.09
N PHE A 211 18.43 2.59 -26.98
CA PHE A 211 19.25 3.64 -26.37
C PHE A 211 20.24 4.24 -27.37
N SER A 212 20.98 3.39 -28.09
CA SER A 212 21.97 3.84 -29.08
C SER A 212 21.35 4.66 -30.21
N THR A 213 20.14 4.26 -30.67
CA THR A 213 19.41 5.00 -31.70
C THR A 213 19.00 6.40 -31.16
N ALA A 214 18.47 6.45 -29.91
CA ALA A 214 18.12 7.71 -29.28
C ALA A 214 19.34 8.60 -29.09
N GLN A 215 20.46 8.04 -28.69
CA GLN A 215 21.70 8.79 -28.47
C GLN A 215 22.25 9.36 -29.78
N GLN A 216 22.29 8.56 -30.85
CA GLN A 216 22.77 9.02 -32.16
C GLN A 216 21.89 10.12 -32.75
N LEU A 217 20.56 10.00 -32.59
CA LEU A 217 19.64 10.94 -33.22
C LEU A 217 19.44 12.23 -32.42
N TYR A 218 19.52 12.16 -31.09
CA TYR A 218 19.07 13.24 -30.22
C TYR A 218 20.11 13.68 -29.17
N ARG A 219 21.15 12.92 -28.91
CA ARG A 219 22.19 13.18 -27.87
C ARG A 219 23.60 12.82 -28.33
N THR A 220 24.04 13.45 -29.40
CA THR A 220 25.32 13.13 -30.09
C THR A 220 26.57 13.24 -29.22
N GLU A 221 26.52 13.92 -28.07
CA GLU A 221 27.68 14.10 -27.18
C GLU A 221 27.85 12.95 -26.15
N GLY A 222 27.18 11.82 -26.35
CA GLY A 222 27.30 10.67 -25.47
C GLY A 222 26.59 10.86 -24.11
N TRP A 223 25.62 11.77 -24.03
CA TRP A 223 24.89 12.05 -22.80
C TRP A 223 23.90 10.93 -22.47
N VAL A 224 23.74 10.74 -21.16
CA VAL A 224 22.77 9.84 -20.56
C VAL A 224 21.95 10.65 -19.57
N ASP A 225 20.64 10.64 -19.68
CA ASP A 225 19.78 11.41 -18.76
C ASP A 225 19.65 10.69 -17.42
N GLN A 226 19.55 9.34 -17.46
CA GLN A 226 19.41 8.54 -16.26
C GLN A 226 20.01 7.13 -16.46
N ILE A 227 20.50 6.57 -15.38
CA ILE A 227 21.03 5.20 -15.33
C ILE A 227 20.24 4.45 -14.25
N LEU A 228 19.69 3.32 -14.61
CA LEU A 228 18.93 2.45 -13.74
C LEU A 228 19.66 1.13 -13.61
N TYR A 229 19.70 0.57 -12.42
CA TYR A 229 20.22 -0.79 -12.23
C TYR A 229 19.54 -1.48 -11.05
N SER A 230 19.41 -2.80 -11.15
CA SER A 230 18.89 -3.64 -10.08
C SER A 230 19.97 -3.88 -9.01
N THR A 231 19.56 -3.95 -7.76
CA THR A 231 20.39 -4.39 -6.63
C THR A 231 20.24 -5.89 -6.33
N GLY A 232 19.39 -6.60 -7.09
CA GLY A 232 19.06 -8.00 -6.82
C GLY A 232 18.42 -8.18 -5.44
N ASP A 233 18.86 -9.20 -4.71
CA ASP A 233 18.34 -9.56 -3.38
C ASP A 233 19.13 -8.90 -2.23
N MET A 234 19.76 -7.75 -2.45
CA MET A 234 20.51 -7.04 -1.41
C MET A 234 19.59 -6.55 -0.30
N GLU A 235 20.06 -6.64 0.94
CA GLU A 235 19.38 -6.05 2.08
C GLU A 235 19.33 -4.51 1.99
N THR A 236 18.28 -3.89 2.51
CA THR A 236 18.05 -2.44 2.43
C THR A 236 19.24 -1.63 2.98
N GLU A 237 19.83 -2.05 4.11
CA GLU A 237 21.00 -1.36 4.68
C GLU A 237 22.21 -1.36 3.73
N ALA A 238 22.42 -2.46 3.01
CA ALA A 238 23.49 -2.58 2.03
C ALA A 238 23.23 -1.68 0.82
N THR A 239 21.97 -1.60 0.36
CA THR A 239 21.61 -0.71 -0.76
C THR A 239 21.72 0.75 -0.40
N VAL A 240 21.38 1.15 0.85
CA VAL A 240 21.60 2.52 1.37
C VAL A 240 23.09 2.86 1.41
N ALA A 241 23.92 1.94 1.90
CA ALA A 241 25.37 2.15 1.90
C ALA A 241 25.93 2.28 0.48
N GLN A 242 25.45 1.48 -0.48
CA GLN A 242 25.84 1.53 -1.89
C GLN A 242 25.40 2.86 -2.54
N SER A 243 24.13 3.27 -2.39
CA SER A 243 23.64 4.56 -2.93
C SER A 243 24.38 5.75 -2.36
N GLY A 244 24.73 5.73 -1.06
CA GLY A 244 25.54 6.75 -0.40
C GLY A 244 26.97 6.85 -0.95
N ARG A 245 27.65 5.70 -1.18
CA ARG A 245 28.97 5.65 -1.83
C ARG A 245 28.89 6.20 -3.26
N MET A 246 27.89 5.76 -4.02
CA MET A 246 27.64 6.21 -5.40
C MET A 246 27.45 7.73 -5.47
N LEU A 247 26.57 8.27 -4.62
CA LEU A 247 26.29 9.70 -4.55
C LEU A 247 27.55 10.51 -4.22
N SER A 248 28.33 10.08 -3.22
CA SER A 248 29.57 10.75 -2.80
C SER A 248 30.60 10.74 -3.92
N TRP A 249 30.79 9.60 -4.57
CA TRP A 249 31.71 9.46 -5.71
C TRP A 249 31.28 10.34 -6.88
N LEU A 250 30.02 10.34 -7.26
CA LEU A 250 29.49 11.16 -8.36
C LEU A 250 29.65 12.66 -8.07
N LYS A 251 29.36 13.10 -6.85
CA LYS A 251 29.57 14.50 -6.44
C LYS A 251 31.02 14.92 -6.59
N ASP A 252 31.97 14.08 -6.23
CA ASP A 252 33.40 14.37 -6.38
C ASP A 252 33.83 14.43 -7.85
N VAL A 253 33.49 13.40 -8.65
CA VAL A 253 33.83 13.32 -10.09
C VAL A 253 33.21 14.46 -10.88
N LYS A 254 31.97 14.84 -10.57
CA LYS A 254 31.22 15.90 -11.24
C LYS A 254 31.49 17.28 -10.66
N ALA A 255 32.41 17.42 -9.68
CA ALA A 255 32.70 18.67 -8.97
C ALA A 255 31.42 19.36 -8.47
N VAL A 256 30.57 18.60 -7.76
CA VAL A 256 29.35 19.05 -7.08
C VAL A 256 29.66 19.18 -5.58
N HIS A 257 29.16 20.25 -4.95
CA HIS A 257 29.37 20.46 -3.51
C HIS A 257 28.75 19.32 -2.70
N PRO A 258 29.40 18.81 -1.64
CA PRO A 258 28.87 17.72 -0.82
C PRO A 258 27.43 17.96 -0.31
N ASP A 259 27.12 19.19 0.08
CA ASP A 259 25.78 19.57 0.60
C ASP A 259 24.78 19.96 -0.51
N ASP A 260 25.17 19.88 -1.79
CA ASP A 260 24.26 20.13 -2.90
C ASP A 260 23.36 18.90 -3.14
N SER A 261 22.07 19.06 -2.89
CA SER A 261 21.09 17.97 -3.03
C SER A 261 20.47 17.84 -4.43
N ARG A 262 20.74 18.82 -5.33
CA ARG A 262 20.13 18.85 -6.68
C ARG A 262 21.10 18.63 -7.83
N GLY A 263 22.39 18.75 -7.57
CA GLY A 263 23.40 18.60 -8.61
C GLY A 263 23.49 17.17 -9.17
N VAL A 264 23.38 16.19 -8.30
CA VAL A 264 23.31 14.75 -8.61
C VAL A 264 22.29 14.12 -7.68
N ARG A 265 21.49 13.20 -8.20
CA ARG A 265 20.56 12.38 -7.43
C ARG A 265 20.86 10.90 -7.62
N VAL A 266 20.74 10.17 -6.55
CA VAL A 266 20.78 8.71 -6.51
C VAL A 266 19.58 8.29 -5.68
N ASP A 267 18.53 7.89 -6.36
CA ASP A 267 17.28 7.48 -5.75
C ASP A 267 17.33 5.96 -5.52
N ASN A 268 17.05 5.52 -4.31
CA ASN A 268 17.09 4.12 -3.88
C ASN A 268 15.69 3.64 -3.55
N ASN A 269 15.05 2.92 -4.47
CA ASN A 269 13.68 2.45 -4.30
C ASN A 269 13.53 1.49 -3.11
N ASN A 270 14.59 0.74 -2.74
CA ASN A 270 14.58 -0.11 -1.54
C ASN A 270 14.44 0.70 -0.25
N GLU A 271 15.18 1.82 -0.16
CA GLU A 271 15.13 2.71 1.01
C GLU A 271 13.75 3.37 1.12
N ASP A 272 13.26 3.89 0.00
CA ASP A 272 11.95 4.53 -0.06
C ASP A 272 10.84 3.55 0.33
N TYR A 273 10.84 2.34 -0.23
CA TYR A 273 9.88 1.29 0.11
C TYR A 273 9.93 0.91 1.60
N ALA A 274 11.14 0.71 2.16
CA ALA A 274 11.32 0.38 3.57
C ALA A 274 10.84 1.51 4.50
N MET A 275 11.07 2.78 4.10
CA MET A 275 10.56 3.94 4.82
C MET A 275 9.02 3.96 4.83
N TYR A 276 8.38 3.74 3.70
CA TYR A 276 6.92 3.68 3.61
C TYR A 276 6.34 2.52 4.41
N ASP A 277 6.91 1.31 4.33
CA ASP A 277 6.46 0.15 5.14
C ASP A 277 6.57 0.45 6.65
N SER A 278 7.63 1.11 7.08
CA SER A 278 7.78 1.56 8.47
C SER A 278 6.70 2.56 8.89
N ILE A 279 6.37 3.54 8.03
CA ILE A 279 5.31 4.52 8.28
C ILE A 279 3.96 3.82 8.39
N PHE A 280 3.62 2.93 7.45
CA PHE A 280 2.36 2.18 7.50
C PHE A 280 2.32 1.21 8.69
N GLY A 281 3.46 0.63 9.07
CA GLY A 281 3.61 -0.14 10.31
C GLY A 281 3.24 0.69 11.54
N GLY A 282 3.75 1.90 11.64
CA GLY A 282 3.40 2.86 12.69
C GLY A 282 1.91 3.24 12.71
N ILE A 283 1.34 3.53 11.54
CA ILE A 283 -0.10 3.82 11.39
C ILE A 283 -0.94 2.62 11.84
N ARG A 284 -0.61 1.42 11.41
CA ARG A 284 -1.30 0.19 11.85
C ARG A 284 -1.26 0.02 13.37
N LEU A 285 -0.09 0.20 13.97
CA LEU A 285 0.05 0.13 15.43
C LEU A 285 -0.80 1.18 16.14
N PHE A 286 -0.83 2.40 15.64
CA PHE A 286 -1.65 3.50 16.18
C PHE A 286 -3.15 3.19 16.10
N ILE A 287 -3.63 2.69 14.96
CA ILE A 287 -5.03 2.28 14.77
C ILE A 287 -5.40 1.16 15.75
N TRP A 288 -4.52 0.16 15.92
CA TRP A 288 -4.73 -0.91 16.90
C TRP A 288 -4.75 -0.37 18.33
N GLY A 289 -3.91 0.60 18.66
CA GLY A 289 -3.90 1.27 19.97
C GLY A 289 -5.24 1.95 20.27
N ILE A 290 -5.75 2.76 19.34
CA ILE A 290 -7.07 3.43 19.48
C ILE A 290 -8.18 2.37 19.58
N GLY A 291 -8.19 1.37 18.71
CA GLY A 291 -9.20 0.32 18.69
C GLY A 291 -9.24 -0.47 20.00
N LEU A 292 -8.08 -0.83 20.55
CA LEU A 292 -8.01 -1.52 21.84
C LEU A 292 -8.51 -0.64 22.98
N MET A 293 -8.13 0.65 23.01
CA MET A 293 -8.61 1.59 24.02
C MET A 293 -10.13 1.77 23.98
N THR A 294 -10.71 1.89 22.81
CA THR A 294 -12.18 2.03 22.65
C THR A 294 -12.90 0.74 23.07
N LEU A 295 -12.36 -0.43 22.75
CA LEU A 295 -12.89 -1.72 23.19
C LEU A 295 -12.80 -1.88 24.71
N LEU A 296 -11.70 -1.47 25.35
CA LEU A 296 -11.55 -1.47 26.79
C LEU A 296 -12.58 -0.56 27.46
N ALA A 297 -12.82 0.64 26.92
CA ALA A 297 -13.86 1.53 27.40
C ALA A 297 -15.25 0.88 27.30
N GLY A 298 -15.57 0.22 26.18
CA GLY A 298 -16.79 -0.57 26.01
C GLY A 298 -16.89 -1.74 27.01
N ALA A 299 -15.80 -2.47 27.23
CA ALA A 299 -15.74 -3.57 28.19
C ALA A 299 -16.00 -3.12 29.63
N VAL A 300 -15.46 -1.96 30.05
CA VAL A 300 -15.76 -1.34 31.35
C VAL A 300 -17.25 -0.98 31.45
N GLY A 301 -17.83 -0.44 30.38
CA GLY A 301 -19.26 -0.18 30.31
C GLY A 301 -20.10 -1.44 30.53
N VAL A 302 -19.78 -2.54 29.81
CA VAL A 302 -20.42 -3.84 29.96
C VAL A 302 -20.25 -4.37 31.41
N ALA A 303 -19.04 -4.34 31.96
CA ALA A 303 -18.76 -4.79 33.32
C ALA A 303 -19.59 -4.01 34.36
N ASN A 304 -19.72 -2.69 34.22
CA ASN A 304 -20.53 -1.89 35.12
C ASN A 304 -22.02 -2.24 35.06
N ILE A 305 -22.55 -2.46 33.86
CA ILE A 305 -23.96 -2.84 33.70
C ILE A 305 -24.23 -4.22 34.30
N LEU A 306 -23.37 -5.19 34.04
CA LEU A 306 -23.51 -6.53 34.61
C LEU A 306 -23.36 -6.52 36.13
N ALA A 307 -22.49 -5.66 36.70
CA ALA A 307 -22.35 -5.52 38.13
C ALA A 307 -23.66 -4.97 38.79
N ILE A 308 -24.34 -4.04 38.11
CA ILE A 308 -25.64 -3.53 38.58
C ILE A 308 -26.69 -4.64 38.43
N GLY A 309 -26.73 -5.34 37.28
CA GLY A 309 -27.65 -6.45 37.07
C GLY A 309 -27.50 -7.58 38.09
N VAL A 310 -26.27 -7.95 38.45
CA VAL A 310 -25.99 -8.90 39.52
C VAL A 310 -26.56 -8.41 40.86
N LYS A 311 -26.43 -7.12 41.18
CA LYS A 311 -27.00 -6.53 42.40
C LYS A 311 -28.52 -6.57 42.39
N GLU A 312 -29.18 -6.23 41.27
CA GLU A 312 -30.61 -6.27 41.12
C GLU A 312 -31.18 -7.69 41.26
N ARG A 313 -30.42 -8.73 40.86
CA ARG A 313 -30.76 -10.17 40.92
C ARG A 313 -30.18 -10.88 42.12
N THR A 314 -29.74 -10.19 43.17
CA THR A 314 -29.11 -10.82 44.34
C THR A 314 -29.98 -11.90 44.98
N LYS A 315 -31.28 -11.68 45.07
CA LYS A 315 -32.29 -12.63 45.62
C LYS A 315 -32.39 -13.91 44.77
N GLU A 316 -32.44 -13.76 43.46
CA GLU A 316 -32.52 -14.87 42.51
C GLU A 316 -31.24 -15.74 42.56
N ILE A 317 -30.05 -15.10 42.55
CA ILE A 317 -28.77 -15.79 42.70
C ILE A 317 -28.67 -16.51 44.03
N GLY A 318 -29.17 -15.87 45.11
CA GLY A 318 -29.22 -16.47 46.45
C GLY A 318 -30.10 -17.75 46.49
N VAL A 319 -31.29 -17.71 45.88
CA VAL A 319 -32.18 -18.88 45.78
C VAL A 319 -31.51 -20.00 44.98
N ARG A 320 -30.89 -19.70 43.84
CA ARG A 320 -30.18 -20.71 43.02
C ARG A 320 -29.07 -21.39 43.81
N LYS A 321 -28.29 -20.62 44.59
CA LYS A 321 -27.23 -21.15 45.44
C LYS A 321 -27.78 -22.00 46.58
N ALA A 322 -28.93 -21.62 47.17
CA ALA A 322 -29.61 -22.39 48.19
C ALA A 322 -30.13 -23.73 47.64
N LEU A 323 -30.55 -23.79 46.36
CA LEU A 323 -30.94 -24.99 45.64
C LEU A 323 -29.76 -25.82 45.10
N GLY A 324 -28.51 -25.44 45.40
CA GLY A 324 -27.33 -26.23 45.09
C GLY A 324 -26.60 -25.84 43.82
N ALA A 325 -26.85 -24.66 43.23
CA ALA A 325 -26.09 -24.18 42.08
C ALA A 325 -24.60 -23.97 42.43
N THR A 326 -23.70 -24.49 41.60
CA THR A 326 -22.24 -24.38 41.82
C THR A 326 -21.79 -22.97 41.49
N ASN A 327 -20.70 -22.52 42.12
CA ASN A 327 -20.06 -21.22 41.81
C ASN A 327 -19.69 -21.11 40.32
N GLY A 328 -19.25 -22.25 39.70
CA GLY A 328 -18.91 -22.32 38.30
C GLY A 328 -20.09 -22.06 37.36
N SER A 329 -21.33 -22.53 37.73
CA SER A 329 -22.52 -22.30 36.93
C SER A 329 -22.94 -20.82 36.94
N ILE A 330 -22.77 -20.13 38.06
CA ILE A 330 -23.07 -18.68 38.20
C ILE A 330 -22.05 -17.86 37.41
N VAL A 331 -20.74 -18.19 37.52
CA VAL A 331 -19.69 -17.54 36.72
C VAL A 331 -19.94 -17.72 35.24
N SER A 332 -20.22 -18.96 34.82
CA SER A 332 -20.50 -19.27 33.42
C SER A 332 -21.70 -18.47 32.86
N LEU A 333 -22.76 -18.28 33.62
CA LEU A 333 -23.95 -17.54 33.21
C LEU A 333 -23.58 -16.05 32.96
N VAL A 334 -22.93 -15.39 33.92
CA VAL A 334 -22.58 -13.96 33.84
C VAL A 334 -21.54 -13.69 32.75
N VAL A 335 -20.56 -14.58 32.60
CA VAL A 335 -19.53 -14.48 31.54
C VAL A 335 -20.14 -14.73 30.17
N MET A 336 -21.09 -15.66 30.06
CA MET A 336 -21.83 -15.90 28.80
C MET A 336 -22.67 -14.67 28.41
N GLU A 337 -23.35 -14.02 29.37
CA GLU A 337 -24.13 -12.80 29.15
C GLU A 337 -23.25 -11.64 28.61
N SER A 338 -22.06 -11.42 29.22
CA SER A 338 -21.11 -10.42 28.73
C SER A 338 -20.60 -10.74 27.34
N THR A 339 -20.23 -11.98 27.08
CA THR A 339 -19.66 -12.43 25.80
C THR A 339 -20.69 -12.30 24.67
N VAL A 340 -21.93 -12.68 24.92
CA VAL A 340 -23.03 -12.54 23.95
C VAL A 340 -23.29 -11.07 23.65
N LEU A 341 -23.35 -10.21 24.65
CA LEU A 341 -23.53 -8.78 24.46
C LEU A 341 -22.42 -8.16 23.61
N MET A 342 -21.18 -8.50 23.92
CA MET A 342 -20.00 -8.03 23.17
C MET A 342 -20.02 -8.53 21.72
N LEU A 343 -20.33 -9.81 21.49
CA LEU A 343 -20.39 -10.39 20.15
C LEU A 343 -21.51 -9.77 19.30
N VAL A 344 -22.72 -9.65 19.84
CA VAL A 344 -23.85 -9.08 19.10
C VAL A 344 -23.58 -7.61 18.75
N SER A 345 -23.14 -6.83 19.74
CA SER A 345 -22.84 -5.42 19.54
C SER A 345 -21.67 -5.21 18.60
N GLY A 346 -20.59 -5.98 18.78
CA GLY A 346 -19.41 -5.89 17.93
C GLY A 346 -19.67 -6.34 16.49
N SER A 347 -20.49 -7.40 16.30
CA SER A 347 -20.90 -7.85 14.95
C SER A 347 -21.73 -6.77 14.24
N MET A 348 -22.60 -6.04 14.95
CA MET A 348 -23.30 -4.89 14.40
C MET A 348 -22.33 -3.80 13.94
N GLY A 349 -21.34 -3.45 14.78
CA GLY A 349 -20.30 -2.50 14.42
C GLY A 349 -19.49 -2.91 13.18
N LEU A 350 -19.12 -4.20 13.12
CA LEU A 350 -18.42 -4.78 11.97
C LEU A 350 -19.27 -4.72 10.69
N MET A 351 -20.55 -5.08 10.75
CA MET A 351 -21.46 -5.02 9.60
C MET A 351 -21.61 -3.58 9.08
N LEU A 352 -21.77 -2.62 9.98
CA LEU A 352 -21.87 -1.21 9.61
C LEU A 352 -20.57 -0.69 8.98
N ALA A 353 -19.40 -1.10 9.50
CA ALA A 353 -18.10 -0.73 8.95
C ALA A 353 -17.89 -1.31 7.55
N VAL A 354 -18.17 -2.61 7.36
CA VAL A 354 -18.07 -3.24 6.04
C VAL A 354 -19.07 -2.61 5.06
N GLY A 355 -20.31 -2.35 5.50
CA GLY A 355 -21.30 -1.66 4.68
C GLY A 355 -20.85 -0.26 4.26
N LEU A 356 -20.29 0.55 5.17
CA LEU A 356 -19.75 1.86 4.84
C LEU A 356 -18.60 1.76 3.84
N LEU A 357 -17.63 0.89 4.09
CA LEU A 357 -16.47 0.73 3.21
C LEU A 357 -16.86 0.24 1.81
N SER A 358 -17.87 -0.64 1.70
CA SER A 358 -18.36 -1.10 0.40
C SER A 358 -19.02 0.02 -0.43
N VAL A 359 -19.61 1.03 0.22
CA VAL A 359 -20.17 2.21 -0.45
C VAL A 359 -19.07 3.21 -0.80
N VAL A 360 -18.08 3.37 0.06
CA VAL A 360 -16.99 4.34 -0.12
C VAL A 360 -15.96 3.84 -1.15
N ALA A 361 -15.68 2.54 -1.20
CA ALA A 361 -14.67 1.96 -2.09
C ALA A 361 -14.80 2.38 -3.57
N PRO A 362 -15.97 2.28 -4.23
CA PRO A 362 -16.10 2.70 -5.63
C PRO A 362 -15.98 4.21 -5.85
N MET A 363 -16.27 5.02 -4.81
CA MET A 363 -16.24 6.49 -4.90
C MET A 363 -14.85 7.07 -4.63
N ALA A 364 -14.02 6.34 -3.89
CA ALA A 364 -12.73 6.79 -3.40
C ALA A 364 -11.53 6.20 -4.17
N ASN A 365 -11.77 5.62 -5.35
CA ASN A 365 -10.71 4.98 -6.14
C ASN A 365 -9.89 6.06 -6.88
N HIS A 366 -8.76 6.45 -6.29
CA HIS A 366 -7.80 7.42 -6.81
C HIS A 366 -6.40 6.81 -6.83
N GLU A 367 -5.48 7.45 -7.54
CA GLU A 367 -4.09 7.00 -7.74
C GLU A 367 -3.37 6.61 -6.42
N TYR A 368 -3.60 7.38 -5.35
CA TYR A 368 -3.00 7.14 -4.01
C TYR A 368 -3.91 6.41 -3.03
N PHE A 369 -5.11 6.03 -3.43
CA PHE A 369 -6.08 5.39 -2.56
C PHE A 369 -6.88 4.39 -3.35
N GLN A 370 -6.57 3.12 -3.19
CA GLN A 370 -7.15 2.05 -3.99
C GLN A 370 -7.84 1.01 -3.10
N ASN A 371 -9.08 0.69 -3.49
CA ASN A 371 -9.80 -0.49 -3.01
C ASN A 371 -9.81 -0.67 -1.48
N PRO A 372 -10.34 0.32 -0.70
CA PRO A 372 -10.42 0.20 0.74
C PRO A 372 -11.32 -0.99 1.10
N GLN A 373 -10.73 -2.08 1.56
CA GLN A 373 -11.41 -3.32 1.93
C GLN A 373 -11.03 -3.74 3.33
N VAL A 374 -11.90 -4.52 3.95
CA VAL A 374 -11.60 -5.19 5.21
C VAL A 374 -11.00 -6.55 4.89
N ASP A 375 -9.75 -6.76 5.23
CA ASP A 375 -9.16 -8.10 5.17
C ASP A 375 -9.94 -9.02 6.12
N HIS A 376 -10.35 -10.19 5.60
CA HIS A 376 -11.03 -11.23 6.40
C HIS A 376 -10.22 -11.65 7.65
N ARG A 377 -8.89 -11.58 7.60
CA ARG A 377 -8.01 -11.84 8.75
C ARG A 377 -8.22 -10.80 9.85
N ILE A 378 -8.36 -9.53 9.48
CA ILE A 378 -8.64 -8.44 10.43
C ILE A 378 -10.03 -8.62 11.05
N ALA A 379 -11.04 -8.98 10.25
CA ALA A 379 -12.37 -9.25 10.75
C ALA A 379 -12.40 -10.43 11.76
N LEU A 380 -11.72 -11.54 11.45
CA LEU A 380 -11.60 -12.68 12.35
C LEU A 380 -10.82 -12.33 13.63
N PHE A 381 -9.75 -11.57 13.52
CA PHE A 381 -9.00 -11.12 14.68
C PHE A 381 -9.83 -10.19 15.56
N ALA A 382 -10.58 -9.26 14.99
CA ALA A 382 -11.50 -8.39 15.73
C ALA A 382 -12.56 -9.19 16.48
N LEU A 383 -13.14 -10.23 15.86
CA LEU A 383 -14.05 -11.15 16.55
C LEU A 383 -13.37 -11.91 17.71
N GLY A 384 -12.15 -12.35 17.53
CA GLY A 384 -11.35 -12.96 18.61
C GLY A 384 -11.12 -12.01 19.78
N VAL A 385 -10.77 -10.75 19.51
CA VAL A 385 -10.61 -9.71 20.52
C VAL A 385 -11.94 -9.43 21.24
N LEU A 386 -13.08 -9.41 20.53
CA LEU A 386 -14.40 -9.26 21.14
C LEU A 386 -14.72 -10.39 22.11
N VAL A 387 -14.43 -11.64 21.76
CA VAL A 387 -14.62 -12.79 22.67
C VAL A 387 -13.76 -12.62 23.92
N LEU A 388 -12.48 -12.30 23.76
CA LEU A 388 -11.55 -12.14 24.89
C LEU A 388 -11.97 -10.98 25.81
N THR A 389 -12.35 -9.85 25.25
CA THR A 389 -12.84 -8.70 26.03
C THR A 389 -14.18 -8.99 26.68
N GLY A 390 -15.09 -9.75 26.03
CA GLY A 390 -16.33 -10.22 26.59
C GLY A 390 -16.11 -11.13 27.80
N LEU A 391 -15.21 -12.09 27.70
CA LEU A 391 -14.83 -12.96 28.82
C LEU A 391 -14.24 -12.11 29.97
N ALA A 392 -13.33 -11.22 29.68
CA ALA A 392 -12.66 -10.38 30.70
C ALA A 392 -13.65 -9.44 31.41
N SER A 393 -14.56 -8.78 30.66
CA SER A 393 -15.56 -7.86 31.22
C SER A 393 -16.55 -8.53 32.14
N GLY A 394 -16.89 -9.82 31.89
CA GLY A 394 -17.80 -10.61 32.71
C GLY A 394 -17.18 -11.14 34.01
N LEU A 395 -15.85 -11.29 34.09
CA LEU A 395 -15.20 -11.91 35.26
C LEU A 395 -15.41 -11.13 36.56
N GLY A 396 -15.27 -9.80 36.53
CA GLY A 396 -15.45 -8.98 37.72
C GLY A 396 -16.87 -9.07 38.32
N PRO A 397 -17.94 -8.84 37.53
CA PRO A 397 -19.33 -9.05 37.95
C PRO A 397 -19.61 -10.50 38.39
N ALA A 398 -19.07 -11.50 37.69
CA ALA A 398 -19.25 -12.91 38.02
C ALA A 398 -18.65 -13.26 39.39
N LEU A 399 -17.47 -12.77 39.72
CA LEU A 399 -16.88 -12.96 41.05
C LEU A 399 -17.70 -12.32 42.16
N ARG A 400 -18.32 -11.15 41.90
CA ARG A 400 -19.25 -10.51 42.84
C ARG A 400 -20.50 -11.35 43.05
N ALA A 401 -21.07 -11.94 41.96
CA ALA A 401 -22.20 -12.84 42.05
C ALA A 401 -21.91 -14.09 42.89
N VAL A 402 -20.70 -14.64 42.76
CA VAL A 402 -20.24 -15.78 43.58
C VAL A 402 -20.10 -15.40 45.07
N ALA A 403 -19.76 -14.17 45.40
CA ALA A 403 -19.60 -13.72 46.77
C ALA A 403 -20.91 -13.57 47.55
N ILE A 404 -22.09 -13.57 46.85
CA ILE A 404 -23.40 -13.48 47.48
C ILE A 404 -23.67 -14.68 48.36
N ARG A 405 -24.00 -14.43 49.65
CA ARG A 405 -24.34 -15.49 50.64
C ARG A 405 -25.84 -15.76 50.58
N PRO A 406 -26.33 -17.02 50.46
CA PRO A 406 -27.76 -17.32 50.34
C PRO A 406 -28.58 -16.81 51.53
N VAL A 407 -28.02 -16.88 52.76
CA VAL A 407 -28.68 -16.43 53.96
C VAL A 407 -28.92 -14.94 54.00
N GLU A 408 -27.97 -14.14 53.51
CA GLU A 408 -28.07 -12.65 53.43
C GLU A 408 -29.05 -12.23 52.32
N ALA A 409 -28.98 -12.92 51.16
CA ALA A 409 -29.84 -12.63 50.01
C ALA A 409 -31.33 -12.90 50.23
N LEU A 410 -31.68 -13.81 51.15
CA LEU A 410 -33.06 -14.16 51.51
C LEU A 410 -33.60 -13.35 52.70
N ARG A 411 -32.73 -12.59 53.43
CA ARG A 411 -33.07 -11.84 54.60
C ARG A 411 -33.30 -10.33 54.33
N ASP A 412 -32.78 -9.81 53.24
CA ASP A 412 -33.04 -8.43 52.82
C ASP A 412 -34.46 -8.32 52.27
N GLU A 413 -35.33 -7.73 53.09
CA GLU A 413 -36.64 -7.21 52.70
C GLU A 413 -36.48 -5.79 52.17
#